data_329bde43c4285f21d63f18d70636b8a5
#
_entry.id   329bde43c4285f21d63f18d70636b8a5
#
_cell.length_a   1.000
_cell.length_b   1.000
_cell.length_c   1.000
_cell.angle_alpha   90.00
_cell.angle_beta   90.00
_cell.angle_gamma   90.00
#
_symmetry.space_group_name_H-M   'P 1'
#
loop_
_entity.id
_entity.type
_entity.pdbx_description
1 polymer ?
#
loop_
_entity_poly.entity_id
_entity_poly.type
_entity_poly.pdbx_seq_one_letter_code
_entity_poly.pdbx_strand_id
1 'polypeptide(L)'
;SLGLVGSEMCIRDSLVTGPTGSGKSTTLASMIDHINETRNEHILTIEDPVEFVHKSKKSVVHQRELGQDTRSFANALKSALREDPDIILVGEMRDLDTISLAITAAETGHLVMGTLHTSSASQTIDRIIDVFPQGQQQQIRIMLSNSLCAVFSQTLLPKLSENGEKKGRVMAQEIMVVNGAIANLIREGKTSQMYSAIQTGAQHGMQTLETALALSLIHIS
;
A
#
# COMPACT_ATOMS: atom_id res chain seq x y z
N SER A 1 -9.73 -11.80 -10.64
CA SER A 1 -9.24 -12.50 -9.46
C SER A 1 -7.77 -12.15 -9.31
N LEU A 2 -7.46 -11.29 -8.34
CA LEU A 2 -6.09 -11.09 -7.88
C LEU A 2 -5.64 -12.42 -7.30
N GLY A 3 -4.96 -13.23 -8.12
CA GLY A 3 -4.27 -14.41 -7.66
C GLY A 3 -3.13 -14.00 -6.75
N LEU A 4 -3.41 -13.82 -5.48
CA LEU A 4 -2.40 -13.83 -4.44
C LEU A 4 -1.91 -15.27 -4.36
N VAL A 5 -0.88 -15.55 -5.17
CA VAL A 5 -0.32 -16.87 -5.35
C VAL A 5 0.41 -17.29 -4.08
N GLY A 6 -0.06 -18.39 -3.54
CA GLY A 6 0.77 -19.40 -2.89
C GLY A 6 1.38 -19.06 -1.55
N SER A 7 0.83 -19.72 -0.53
CA SER A 7 1.49 -20.17 0.70
C SER A 7 2.31 -19.14 1.47
N GLU A 8 1.76 -18.70 2.60
CA GLU A 8 2.49 -18.24 3.80
C GLU A 8 3.58 -17.15 3.64
N MET A 9 3.71 -16.52 2.48
CA MET A 9 4.65 -15.45 2.27
C MET A 9 4.03 -14.12 2.64
N CYS A 10 4.32 -13.72 3.85
CA CYS A 10 4.53 -12.34 4.27
C CYS A 10 3.67 -11.28 3.55
N ILE A 11 2.40 -11.21 3.90
CA ILE A 11 1.68 -9.95 3.79
C ILE A 11 2.20 -9.10 4.96
N ARG A 12 3.44 -8.66 4.88
CA ARG A 12 4.00 -7.59 5.72
C ARG A 12 3.93 -6.36 4.84
N ASP A 13 3.69 -5.23 5.37
CA ASP A 13 3.65 -3.90 4.80
C ASP A 13 3.34 -3.77 3.30
N SER A 14 2.12 -3.44 3.02
CA SER A 14 1.68 -3.12 1.66
C SER A 14 1.25 -1.67 1.56
N LEU A 15 1.73 -0.98 0.54
CA LEU A 15 1.40 0.41 0.28
C LEU A 15 0.52 0.53 -0.96
N VAL A 16 -0.58 1.27 -0.83
CA VAL A 16 -1.44 1.63 -1.97
C VAL A 16 -1.28 3.12 -2.23
N THR A 17 -0.76 3.46 -3.40
CA THR A 17 -0.43 4.85 -3.73
C THR A 17 -1.15 5.32 -4.99
N GLY A 18 -1.15 6.61 -5.21
CA GLY A 18 -1.78 7.24 -6.35
C GLY A 18 -2.43 8.58 -6.00
N PRO A 19 -2.84 9.37 -6.99
CA PRO A 19 -3.49 10.66 -6.77
C PRO A 19 -4.81 10.53 -6.02
N THR A 20 -5.33 11.65 -5.52
CA THR A 20 -6.67 11.70 -4.92
C THR A 20 -7.71 11.21 -5.94
N GLY A 21 -8.65 10.39 -5.50
CA GLY A 21 -9.67 9.82 -6.37
C GLY A 21 -9.21 8.67 -7.27
N SER A 22 -7.99 8.12 -7.07
CA SER A 22 -7.51 6.95 -7.82
C SER A 22 -8.08 5.61 -7.33
N GLY A 23 -8.92 5.60 -6.28
CA GLY A 23 -9.55 4.39 -5.74
C GLY A 23 -8.74 3.68 -4.66
N LYS A 24 -7.77 4.35 -4.01
CA LYS A 24 -6.95 3.75 -2.93
C LYS A 24 -7.79 3.16 -1.81
N SER A 25 -8.73 3.95 -1.29
CA SER A 25 -9.63 3.52 -0.20
C SER A 25 -10.46 2.29 -0.60
N THR A 26 -10.95 2.24 -1.84
CA THR A 26 -11.69 1.09 -2.37
C THR A 26 -10.81 -0.17 -2.42
N THR A 27 -9.57 -0.03 -2.87
CA THR A 27 -8.60 -1.14 -2.93
C THR A 27 -8.29 -1.65 -1.52
N LEU A 28 -7.98 -0.76 -0.58
CA LEU A 28 -7.70 -1.13 0.81
C LEU A 28 -8.92 -1.74 1.49
N ALA A 29 -10.12 -1.18 1.28
CA ALA A 29 -11.35 -1.75 1.82
C ALA A 29 -11.59 -3.18 1.32
N SER A 30 -11.30 -3.46 0.05
CA SER A 30 -11.39 -4.80 -0.52
C SER A 30 -10.37 -5.77 0.08
N MET A 31 -9.14 -5.29 0.35
CA MET A 31 -8.10 -6.09 1.01
C MET A 31 -8.50 -6.41 2.46
N ILE A 32 -8.97 -5.42 3.21
CA ILE A 32 -9.46 -5.60 4.59
C ILE A 32 -10.65 -6.56 4.62
N ASP A 33 -11.62 -6.41 3.71
CA ASP A 33 -12.79 -7.28 3.67
C ASP A 33 -12.40 -8.73 3.38
N HIS A 34 -11.48 -8.95 2.44
CA HIS A 34 -10.94 -10.28 2.14
C HIS A 34 -10.25 -10.92 3.36
N ILE A 35 -9.44 -10.18 4.08
CA ILE A 35 -8.79 -10.67 5.31
C ILE A 35 -9.84 -10.98 6.37
N ASN A 36 -10.79 -10.07 6.59
CA ASN A 36 -11.88 -10.22 7.54
C ASN A 36 -12.77 -11.44 7.27
N GLU A 37 -12.89 -11.86 6.01
CA GLU A 37 -13.62 -13.07 5.62
C GLU A 37 -12.81 -14.37 5.79
N THR A 38 -11.49 -14.27 5.63
CA THR A 38 -10.64 -15.47 5.49
C THR A 38 -9.80 -15.78 6.72
N ARG A 39 -9.46 -14.77 7.54
CA ARG A 39 -8.56 -14.88 8.69
C ARG A 39 -9.23 -14.52 10.01
N ASN A 40 -8.70 -15.06 11.12
CA ASN A 40 -9.12 -14.73 12.48
C ASN A 40 -8.08 -13.78 13.10
N GLU A 41 -8.14 -12.50 12.70
CA GLU A 41 -7.14 -11.48 13.04
C GLU A 41 -7.81 -10.31 13.78
N HIS A 42 -7.03 -9.54 14.54
CA HIS A 42 -7.46 -8.23 15.05
C HIS A 42 -7.00 -7.15 14.06
N ILE A 43 -7.96 -6.53 13.38
CA ILE A 43 -7.73 -5.49 12.38
C ILE A 43 -8.06 -4.13 13.00
N LEU A 44 -7.12 -3.21 13.00
CA LEU A 44 -7.33 -1.85 13.45
C LEU A 44 -7.08 -0.88 12.31
N THR A 45 -8.05 -0.01 12.00
CA THR A 45 -7.90 1.03 10.99
C THR A 45 -7.88 2.42 11.61
N ILE A 46 -7.09 3.32 11.02
CA ILE A 46 -7.00 4.73 11.37
C ILE A 46 -7.21 5.52 10.08
N GLU A 47 -8.32 6.21 9.95
CA GLU A 47 -8.77 6.82 8.69
C GLU A 47 -9.17 8.29 8.86
N ASP A 48 -9.22 9.05 7.77
CA ASP A 48 -9.64 10.46 7.76
C ASP A 48 -10.33 10.82 6.43
N PRO A 49 -11.68 10.71 6.39
CA PRO A 49 -12.59 10.00 7.30
C PRO A 49 -12.68 8.50 7.01
N VAL A 50 -13.48 7.75 7.78
CA VAL A 50 -13.86 6.37 7.47
C VAL A 50 -14.80 6.38 6.25
N GLU A 51 -14.31 5.87 5.11
CA GLU A 51 -15.10 5.80 3.88
C GLU A 51 -15.95 4.53 3.78
N PHE A 52 -15.45 3.41 4.32
CA PHE A 52 -16.11 2.11 4.29
C PHE A 52 -16.21 1.52 5.69
N VAL A 53 -17.41 1.20 6.11
CA VAL A 53 -17.66 0.56 7.41
C VAL A 53 -17.56 -0.95 7.27
N HIS A 54 -16.64 -1.55 7.99
CA HIS A 54 -16.44 -3.00 8.03
C HIS A 54 -17.13 -3.63 9.23
N LYS A 55 -18.03 -4.57 8.98
CA LYS A 55 -18.59 -5.42 10.05
C LYS A 55 -17.62 -6.56 10.33
N SER A 56 -17.33 -6.84 11.60
CA SER A 56 -16.53 -8.00 11.99
C SER A 56 -17.19 -9.28 11.46
N LYS A 57 -16.39 -10.13 10.80
CA LYS A 57 -16.78 -11.44 10.26
C LYS A 57 -15.97 -12.52 10.99
N LYS A 58 -14.89 -13.03 10.41
CA LYS A 58 -13.94 -13.90 11.12
C LYS A 58 -12.96 -13.10 11.95
N SER A 59 -12.56 -11.92 11.48
CA SER A 59 -11.70 -11.00 12.22
C SER A 59 -12.51 -10.03 13.07
N VAL A 60 -11.87 -9.49 14.11
CA VAL A 60 -12.38 -8.35 14.86
C VAL A 60 -11.87 -7.08 14.18
N VAL A 61 -12.78 -6.19 13.77
CA VAL A 61 -12.41 -4.94 13.09
C VAL A 61 -12.77 -3.75 13.98
N HIS A 62 -11.75 -2.97 14.34
CA HIS A 62 -11.90 -1.69 15.01
C HIS A 62 -11.47 -0.56 14.09
N GLN A 63 -12.37 0.38 13.81
CA GLN A 63 -12.09 1.53 12.96
C GLN A 63 -12.06 2.80 13.82
N ARG A 64 -11.04 3.64 13.59
CA ARG A 64 -10.86 4.92 14.27
C ARG A 64 -10.82 6.04 13.25
N GLU A 65 -11.57 7.08 13.49
CA GLU A 65 -11.62 8.27 12.66
C GLU A 65 -10.82 9.42 13.26
N LEU A 66 -10.01 10.07 12.43
CA LEU A 66 -9.29 11.27 12.82
C LEU A 66 -10.28 12.41 13.10
N GLY A 67 -10.06 13.13 14.19
CA GLY A 67 -10.95 14.22 14.62
C GLY A 67 -12.10 13.79 15.50
N GLN A 68 -12.59 12.56 15.39
CA GLN A 68 -13.61 11.99 16.28
C GLN A 68 -12.96 11.17 17.40
N ASP A 69 -12.14 10.19 17.05
CA ASP A 69 -11.58 9.22 18.00
C ASP A 69 -10.13 9.56 18.39
N THR A 70 -9.42 10.30 17.55
CA THR A 70 -8.02 10.66 17.76
C THR A 70 -7.67 12.01 17.14
N ARG A 71 -6.62 12.66 17.65
CA ARG A 71 -6.18 13.98 17.18
C ARG A 71 -5.10 13.94 16.11
N SER A 72 -4.43 12.82 15.93
CA SER A 72 -3.40 12.62 14.89
C SER A 72 -3.22 11.14 14.57
N PHE A 73 -2.77 10.84 13.35
CA PHE A 73 -2.42 9.48 12.93
C PHE A 73 -1.33 8.88 13.83
N ALA A 74 -0.28 9.65 14.15
CA ALA A 74 0.80 9.20 15.00
C ALA A 74 0.32 8.80 16.41
N ASN A 75 -0.54 9.61 17.04
CA ASN A 75 -1.08 9.30 18.37
C ASN A 75 -2.00 8.07 18.32
N ALA A 76 -2.83 7.96 17.29
CA ALA A 76 -3.69 6.80 17.09
C ALA A 76 -2.87 5.53 16.90
N LEU A 77 -1.85 5.57 16.06
CA LEU A 77 -0.96 4.44 15.79
C LEU A 77 -0.18 4.02 17.03
N LYS A 78 0.33 4.98 17.80
CA LYS A 78 0.99 4.71 19.09
C LYS A 78 0.05 4.05 20.11
N SER A 79 -1.22 4.42 20.12
CA SER A 79 -2.22 3.77 20.97
C SER A 79 -2.61 2.40 20.44
N ALA A 80 -2.75 2.27 19.12
CA ALA A 80 -3.06 1.01 18.44
C ALA A 80 -2.06 -0.09 18.77
N LEU A 81 -0.77 0.23 18.76
CA LEU A 81 0.31 -0.72 19.09
C LEU A 81 0.23 -1.32 20.49
N ARG A 82 -0.54 -0.69 21.41
CA ARG A 82 -0.77 -1.22 22.76
C ARG A 82 -1.95 -2.20 22.84
N GLU A 83 -2.73 -2.28 21.78
CA GLU A 83 -3.89 -3.18 21.67
C GLU A 83 -3.51 -4.51 21.02
N ASP A 84 -2.23 -4.66 20.66
CA ASP A 84 -1.68 -5.84 20.00
C ASP A 84 -2.50 -6.31 18.78
N PRO A 85 -2.76 -5.41 17.81
CA PRO A 85 -3.48 -5.80 16.61
C PRO A 85 -2.56 -6.62 15.70
N ASP A 86 -3.13 -7.56 14.96
CA ASP A 86 -2.39 -8.29 13.93
C ASP A 86 -2.18 -7.44 12.68
N ILE A 87 -3.18 -6.61 12.36
CA ILE A 87 -3.22 -5.81 11.14
C ILE A 87 -3.56 -4.35 11.47
N ILE A 88 -2.77 -3.43 10.93
CA ILE A 88 -2.98 -1.99 11.09
C ILE A 88 -3.12 -1.35 9.71
N LEU A 89 -4.24 -0.65 9.46
CA LEU A 89 -4.40 0.20 8.29
C LEU A 89 -4.23 1.67 8.71
N VAL A 90 -3.27 2.34 8.07
CA VAL A 90 -3.04 3.78 8.22
C VAL A 90 -3.55 4.47 6.97
N GLY A 91 -4.66 5.19 7.10
CA GLY A 91 -5.37 5.81 5.97
C GLY A 91 -4.49 6.73 5.13
N GLU A 92 -3.57 7.47 5.77
CA GLU A 92 -2.58 8.28 5.06
C GLU A 92 -1.29 8.48 5.88
N MET A 93 -0.15 8.29 5.22
CA MET A 93 1.19 8.50 5.78
C MET A 93 1.81 9.77 5.21
N ARG A 94 1.63 10.91 5.92
CA ARG A 94 2.09 12.24 5.46
C ARG A 94 3.34 12.73 6.18
N ASP A 95 3.47 12.44 7.44
CA ASP A 95 4.48 13.02 8.34
C ASP A 95 5.47 11.98 8.84
N LEU A 96 6.61 12.50 9.31
CA LEU A 96 7.72 11.69 9.82
C LEU A 96 7.29 10.76 10.95
N ASP A 97 6.49 11.26 11.90
CA ASP A 97 6.13 10.50 13.09
C ASP A 97 5.24 9.30 12.73
N THR A 98 4.25 9.51 11.85
CA THR A 98 3.36 8.45 11.36
C THR A 98 4.15 7.40 10.58
N ILE A 99 5.03 7.82 9.66
CA ILE A 99 5.85 6.90 8.85
C ILE A 99 6.82 6.11 9.73
N SER A 100 7.49 6.78 10.68
CA SER A 100 8.42 6.13 11.61
C SER A 100 7.73 5.06 12.46
N LEU A 101 6.56 5.37 13.00
CA LEU A 101 5.76 4.42 13.78
C LEU A 101 5.25 3.26 12.94
N ALA A 102 4.84 3.50 11.68
CA ALA A 102 4.40 2.47 10.75
C ALA A 102 5.54 1.47 10.44
N ILE A 103 6.74 1.97 10.14
CA ILE A 103 7.93 1.13 9.89
C ILE A 103 8.27 0.32 11.16
N THR A 104 8.23 0.95 12.34
CA THR A 104 8.50 0.27 13.61
C THR A 104 7.47 -0.83 13.88
N ALA A 105 6.19 -0.57 13.64
CA ALA A 105 5.13 -1.56 13.77
C ALA A 105 5.38 -2.78 12.87
N ALA A 106 5.77 -2.53 11.63
CA ALA A 106 6.11 -3.55 10.66
C ALA A 106 7.29 -4.41 11.09
N GLU A 107 8.36 -3.82 11.60
CA GLU A 107 9.51 -4.57 12.12
C GLU A 107 9.18 -5.41 13.36
N THR A 108 8.21 -4.97 14.15
CA THR A 108 7.76 -5.70 15.34
C THR A 108 6.72 -6.80 15.05
N GLY A 109 6.40 -7.03 13.78
CA GLY A 109 5.61 -8.19 13.34
C GLY A 109 4.16 -7.91 12.99
N HIS A 110 3.70 -6.65 13.10
CA HIS A 110 2.37 -6.26 12.65
C HIS A 110 2.32 -6.19 11.12
N LEU A 111 1.20 -6.55 10.53
CA LEU A 111 0.92 -6.24 9.13
C LEU A 111 0.48 -4.79 9.00
N VAL A 112 1.25 -3.95 8.34
CA VAL A 112 0.90 -2.54 8.15
C VAL A 112 0.50 -2.28 6.71
N MET A 113 -0.69 -1.73 6.51
CA MET A 113 -1.16 -1.21 5.23
C MET A 113 -1.31 0.31 5.32
N GLY A 114 -0.92 1.01 4.26
CA GLY A 114 -1.00 2.47 4.27
C GLY A 114 -1.13 3.08 2.89
N THR A 115 -1.45 4.37 2.84
CA THR A 115 -1.50 5.13 1.60
C THR A 115 -0.52 6.29 1.56
N LEU A 116 -0.05 6.58 0.34
CA LEU A 116 0.67 7.80 -0.02
C LEU A 116 0.11 8.36 -1.34
N HIS A 117 0.45 9.63 -1.63
CA HIS A 117 0.03 10.31 -2.86
C HIS A 117 1.13 10.36 -3.93
N THR A 118 1.86 9.28 -4.06
CA THR A 118 2.91 9.13 -5.09
C THR A 118 2.36 8.37 -6.30
N SER A 119 2.96 8.58 -7.47
CA SER A 119 2.48 8.04 -8.75
C SER A 119 3.23 6.80 -9.22
N SER A 120 4.30 6.40 -8.55
CA SER A 120 5.06 5.18 -8.85
C SER A 120 5.65 4.55 -7.58
N ALA A 121 6.04 3.29 -7.68
CA ALA A 121 6.67 2.58 -6.57
C ALA A 121 8.03 3.18 -6.19
N SER A 122 8.86 3.57 -7.16
CA SER A 122 10.14 4.23 -6.90
C SER A 122 9.98 5.56 -6.17
N GLN A 123 9.04 6.40 -6.61
CA GLN A 123 8.72 7.66 -5.92
C GLN A 123 8.19 7.42 -4.51
N THR A 124 7.46 6.32 -4.28
CA THR A 124 6.97 5.96 -2.94
C THR A 124 8.12 5.69 -1.99
N ILE A 125 9.11 4.91 -2.44
CA ILE A 125 10.32 4.63 -1.65
C ILE A 125 11.09 5.92 -1.35
N ASP A 126 11.35 6.75 -2.35
CA ASP A 126 12.05 8.01 -2.18
C ASP A 126 11.30 8.92 -1.20
N ARG A 127 9.97 9.06 -1.35
CA ARG A 127 9.14 9.89 -0.48
C ARG A 127 9.19 9.45 0.98
N ILE A 128 9.17 8.15 1.25
CA ILE A 128 9.28 7.62 2.61
C ILE A 128 10.64 7.95 3.21
N ILE A 129 11.70 7.81 2.45
CA ILE A 129 13.07 8.02 2.92
C ILE A 129 13.36 9.51 3.13
N ASP A 130 12.88 10.36 2.23
CA ASP A 130 13.17 11.81 2.22
C ASP A 130 12.53 12.56 3.39
N VAL A 131 11.53 12.00 4.07
CA VAL A 131 10.98 12.63 5.30
C VAL A 131 11.95 12.52 6.48
N PHE A 132 12.90 11.59 6.44
CA PHE A 132 13.87 11.40 7.52
C PHE A 132 15.12 12.26 7.34
N PRO A 133 15.73 12.72 8.45
CA PRO A 133 17.03 13.38 8.42
C PRO A 133 18.08 12.54 7.70
N GLN A 134 18.98 13.19 6.96
CA GLN A 134 19.96 12.51 6.11
C GLN A 134 20.79 11.43 6.84
N GLY A 135 21.14 11.69 8.11
CA GLY A 135 21.88 10.72 8.94
C GLY A 135 21.10 9.45 9.31
N GLN A 136 19.77 9.45 9.16
CA GLN A 136 18.91 8.30 9.46
C GLN A 136 18.48 7.52 8.21
N GLN A 137 18.58 8.13 7.03
CA GLN A 137 18.04 7.57 5.79
C GLN A 137 18.58 6.19 5.47
N GLN A 138 19.88 5.93 5.71
CA GLN A 138 20.46 4.61 5.44
C GLN A 138 19.84 3.53 6.34
N GLN A 139 19.61 3.82 7.60
CA GLN A 139 18.93 2.89 8.51
C GLN A 139 17.49 2.62 8.05
N ILE A 140 16.76 3.66 7.65
CA ILE A 140 15.40 3.52 7.14
C ILE A 140 15.35 2.69 5.84
N ARG A 141 16.33 2.84 4.94
CA ARG A 141 16.44 1.98 3.74
C ARG A 141 16.55 0.50 4.12
N ILE A 142 17.39 0.18 5.11
CA ILE A 142 17.56 -1.19 5.60
C ILE A 142 16.24 -1.71 6.18
N MET A 143 15.61 -0.96 7.08
CA MET A 143 14.35 -1.35 7.70
C MET A 143 13.26 -1.58 6.64
N LEU A 144 13.08 -0.62 5.73
CA LEU A 144 12.09 -0.70 4.65
C LEU A 144 12.35 -1.88 3.71
N SER A 145 13.62 -2.17 3.39
CA SER A 145 13.98 -3.31 2.54
C SER A 145 13.65 -4.67 3.15
N ASN A 146 13.53 -4.73 4.48
CA ASN A 146 13.24 -5.96 5.21
C ASN A 146 11.73 -6.13 5.49
N SER A 147 11.00 -5.03 5.68
CA SER A 147 9.59 -5.06 6.08
C SER A 147 8.63 -4.92 4.89
N LEU A 148 8.93 -4.06 3.91
CA LEU A 148 8.03 -3.78 2.79
C LEU A 148 7.86 -5.01 1.89
N CYS A 149 6.62 -5.37 1.61
CA CYS A 149 6.27 -6.48 0.71
C CYS A 149 5.84 -6.04 -0.67
N ALA A 150 5.01 -5.02 -0.77
CA ALA A 150 4.49 -4.57 -2.05
C ALA A 150 4.12 -3.10 -2.07
N VAL A 151 4.19 -2.51 -3.25
CA VAL A 151 3.64 -1.18 -3.55
C VAL A 151 2.72 -1.29 -4.76
N PHE A 152 1.47 -0.85 -4.57
CA PHE A 152 0.46 -0.77 -5.61
C PHE A 152 0.23 0.70 -5.96
N SER A 153 0.81 1.16 -7.05
CA SER A 153 0.61 2.54 -7.53
C SER A 153 -0.49 2.56 -8.57
N GLN A 154 -1.61 3.23 -8.27
CA GLN A 154 -2.82 3.14 -9.08
C GLN A 154 -3.30 4.49 -9.59
N THR A 155 -3.90 4.45 -10.77
CA THR A 155 -4.58 5.58 -11.38
C THR A 155 -5.90 5.13 -11.99
N LEU A 156 -6.88 6.05 -12.03
CA LEU A 156 -8.16 5.82 -12.72
C LEU A 156 -8.16 6.59 -14.03
N LEU A 157 -8.43 5.87 -15.10
CA LEU A 157 -8.52 6.39 -16.45
C LEU A 157 -9.98 6.40 -16.91
N PRO A 158 -10.42 7.39 -17.70
CA PRO A 158 -11.74 7.37 -18.30
C PRO A 158 -11.83 6.21 -19.30
N LYS A 159 -12.86 5.37 -19.15
CA LYS A 159 -13.22 4.37 -20.15
C LYS A 159 -14.02 5.05 -21.27
N LEU A 160 -13.61 4.88 -22.51
CA LEU A 160 -14.35 5.35 -23.68
C LEU A 160 -15.26 4.21 -24.18
N SER A 161 -16.47 4.56 -24.63
CA SER A 161 -17.32 3.67 -25.42
C SER A 161 -16.83 3.63 -26.86
N GLU A 162 -17.33 2.67 -27.66
CA GLU A 162 -17.06 2.58 -29.11
C GLU A 162 -17.36 3.89 -29.84
N ASN A 163 -18.29 4.67 -29.33
CA ASN A 163 -18.68 5.98 -29.89
C ASN A 163 -17.84 7.16 -29.36
N GLY A 164 -16.75 6.89 -28.57
CA GLY A 164 -15.89 7.93 -28.02
C GLY A 164 -16.46 8.65 -26.78
N GLU A 165 -17.63 8.27 -26.28
CA GLU A 165 -18.20 8.84 -25.06
C GLU A 165 -17.54 8.25 -23.80
N LYS A 166 -17.37 9.11 -22.77
CA LYS A 166 -16.82 8.65 -21.48
C LYS A 166 -17.86 7.79 -20.75
N LYS A 167 -17.57 6.50 -20.57
CA LYS A 167 -18.44 5.53 -19.90
C LYS A 167 -17.75 4.87 -18.73
N GLY A 168 -17.69 5.57 -17.59
CA GLY A 168 -17.07 5.07 -16.37
C GLY A 168 -15.55 5.27 -16.34
N ARG A 169 -14.89 4.54 -15.44
CA ARG A 169 -13.43 4.58 -15.23
C ARG A 169 -12.86 3.17 -15.12
N VAL A 170 -11.64 3.01 -15.55
CA VAL A 170 -10.87 1.77 -15.43
C VAL A 170 -9.61 2.07 -14.62
N MET A 171 -9.23 1.14 -13.75
CA MET A 171 -8.04 1.25 -12.93
C MET A 171 -6.86 0.65 -13.67
N ALA A 172 -5.75 1.40 -13.73
CA ALA A 172 -4.43 0.88 -14.09
C ALA A 172 -3.52 0.93 -12.87
N GLN A 173 -2.71 -0.11 -12.69
CA GLN A 173 -1.82 -0.24 -11.54
C GLN A 173 -0.41 -0.62 -11.99
N GLU A 174 0.58 0.08 -11.43
CA GLU A 174 1.93 -0.46 -11.30
C GLU A 174 1.99 -1.31 -10.03
N ILE A 175 2.53 -2.50 -10.13
CA ILE A 175 2.67 -3.44 -9.00
C ILE A 175 4.15 -3.77 -8.84
N MET A 176 4.71 -3.40 -7.70
CA MET A 176 6.04 -3.78 -7.27
C MET A 176 5.94 -4.76 -6.11
N VAL A 177 6.58 -5.90 -6.24
CA VAL A 177 6.76 -6.88 -5.15
C VAL A 177 8.22 -6.83 -4.70
N VAL A 178 8.44 -6.69 -3.41
CA VAL A 178 9.80 -6.59 -2.87
C VAL A 178 10.41 -7.99 -2.78
N ASN A 179 11.07 -8.39 -3.86
CA ASN A 179 11.95 -9.55 -3.89
C ASN A 179 13.39 -9.15 -3.52
N GLY A 180 14.32 -10.11 -3.51
CA GLY A 180 15.73 -9.85 -3.18
C GLY A 180 16.39 -8.77 -4.04
N ALA A 181 16.03 -8.68 -5.32
CA ALA A 181 16.56 -7.64 -6.23
C ALA A 181 16.05 -6.25 -5.85
N ILE A 182 14.73 -6.08 -5.65
CA ILE A 182 14.13 -4.82 -5.23
C ILE A 182 14.65 -4.42 -3.83
N ALA A 183 14.70 -5.36 -2.88
CA ALA A 183 15.23 -5.10 -1.55
C ALA A 183 16.66 -4.56 -1.59
N ASN A 184 17.49 -5.09 -2.47
CA ASN A 184 18.88 -4.61 -2.66
C ASN A 184 18.89 -3.19 -3.24
N LEU A 185 18.06 -2.90 -4.25
CA LEU A 185 17.94 -1.54 -4.82
C LEU A 185 17.48 -0.51 -3.76
N ILE A 186 16.58 -0.88 -2.86
CA ILE A 186 16.16 -0.03 -1.74
C ILE A 186 17.34 0.26 -0.82
N ARG A 187 18.08 -0.76 -0.39
CA ARG A 187 19.26 -0.63 0.50
C ARG A 187 20.35 0.25 -0.09
N GLU A 188 20.62 0.09 -1.37
CA GLU A 188 21.66 0.84 -2.08
C GLU A 188 21.21 2.24 -2.53
N GLY A 189 19.93 2.59 -2.36
CA GLY A 189 19.38 3.87 -2.82
C GLY A 189 19.32 4.01 -4.33
N LYS A 190 19.24 2.90 -5.05
CA LYS A 190 19.19 2.84 -6.53
C LYS A 190 17.76 2.78 -7.04
N THR A 191 16.90 3.68 -6.56
CA THR A 191 15.46 3.71 -6.88
C THR A 191 15.18 3.90 -8.37
N SER A 192 16.07 4.60 -9.09
CA SER A 192 15.97 4.77 -10.55
C SER A 192 16.04 3.45 -11.34
N GLN A 193 16.61 2.40 -10.78
CA GLN A 193 16.70 1.07 -11.42
C GLN A 193 15.48 0.18 -11.13
N MET A 194 14.58 0.60 -10.23
CA MET A 194 13.40 -0.19 -9.85
C MET A 194 12.46 -0.42 -11.02
N TYR A 195 12.28 0.56 -11.89
CA TYR A 195 11.42 0.43 -13.06
C TYR A 195 11.82 -0.78 -13.93
N SER A 196 13.10 -0.92 -14.24
CA SER A 196 13.61 -2.07 -15.02
C SER A 196 13.40 -3.40 -14.27
N ALA A 197 13.57 -3.41 -12.96
CA ALA A 197 13.34 -4.59 -12.14
C ALA A 197 11.84 -4.97 -12.09
N ILE A 198 10.93 -4.00 -12.05
CA ILE A 198 9.48 -4.23 -12.14
C ILE A 198 9.13 -4.80 -13.52
N GLN A 199 9.66 -4.21 -14.59
CA GLN A 199 9.40 -4.63 -15.98
C GLN A 199 9.80 -6.10 -16.23
N THR A 200 10.90 -6.54 -15.65
CA THR A 200 11.38 -7.93 -15.78
C THR A 200 10.81 -8.87 -14.73
N GLY A 201 10.07 -8.34 -13.75
CA GLY A 201 9.56 -9.07 -12.60
C GLY A 201 8.17 -9.72 -12.78
N ALA A 202 7.69 -9.89 -14.01
CA ALA A 202 6.35 -10.43 -14.28
C ALA A 202 6.10 -11.81 -13.64
N GLN A 203 7.11 -12.67 -13.58
CA GLN A 203 7.04 -13.97 -12.91
C GLN A 203 6.77 -13.89 -11.39
N HIS A 204 7.04 -12.72 -10.77
CA HIS A 204 6.77 -12.43 -9.36
C HIS A 204 5.47 -11.63 -9.16
N GLY A 205 4.62 -11.51 -10.18
CA GLY A 205 3.39 -10.73 -10.12
C GLY A 205 3.58 -9.22 -10.26
N MET A 206 4.79 -8.76 -10.63
CA MET A 206 5.06 -7.35 -10.89
C MET A 206 4.55 -6.94 -12.27
N GLN A 207 4.11 -5.70 -12.40
CA GLN A 207 3.76 -5.08 -13.68
C GLN A 207 4.03 -3.59 -13.66
N THR A 208 4.46 -3.04 -14.80
CA THR A 208 4.56 -1.60 -14.98
C THR A 208 3.19 -0.99 -15.29
N LEU A 209 3.05 0.31 -15.08
CA LEU A 209 1.82 1.02 -15.44
C LEU A 209 1.53 0.91 -16.95
N GLU A 210 2.55 0.95 -17.79
CA GLU A 210 2.42 0.82 -19.25
C GLU A 210 1.89 -0.56 -19.66
N THR A 211 2.37 -1.63 -19.01
CA THR A 211 1.84 -2.98 -19.23
C THR A 211 0.37 -3.07 -18.83
N ALA A 212 -0.01 -2.49 -17.70
CA ALA A 212 -1.40 -2.43 -17.26
C ALA A 212 -2.28 -1.65 -18.23
N LEU A 213 -1.78 -0.54 -18.77
CA LEU A 213 -2.47 0.27 -19.79
C LEU A 213 -2.65 -0.51 -21.10
N ALA A 214 -1.60 -1.18 -21.59
CA ALA A 214 -1.67 -1.99 -22.79
C ALA A 214 -2.71 -3.12 -22.67
N LEU A 215 -2.74 -3.82 -21.53
CA LEU A 215 -3.74 -4.85 -21.26
C LEU A 215 -5.17 -4.28 -21.18
N SER A 216 -5.33 -3.08 -20.63
CA SER A 216 -6.63 -2.40 -20.57
C SER A 216 -7.13 -2.02 -21.97
N LEU A 217 -6.25 -1.59 -22.87
CA LEU A 217 -6.59 -1.28 -24.25
C LEU A 217 -7.01 -2.51 -25.06
N ILE A 218 -6.41 -3.67 -24.81
CA ILE A 218 -6.76 -4.94 -25.47
C ILE A 218 -8.15 -5.43 -25.06
N HIS A 219 -8.60 -5.12 -23.85
CA HIS A 219 -9.94 -5.53 -23.36
C HIS A 219 -11.06 -4.55 -23.75
N ILE A 220 -10.76 -3.48 -24.49
CA ILE A 220 -11.71 -2.48 -24.94
C ILE A 220 -12.05 -2.65 -26.43
N SER A 221 -11.33 -3.51 -27.15
CA SER A 221 -11.56 -3.86 -28.56
C SER A 221 -12.44 -5.09 -28.72
#